data_5ef21b1b8c8ac29b86f38c0b1bd51fae
#
_entry.id   5ef21b1b8c8ac29b86f38c0b1bd51fae
#
_cell.length_a   1.000
_cell.length_b   1.000
_cell.length_c   1.000
_cell.angle_alpha   90.00
_cell.angle_beta   90.00
_cell.angle_gamma   90.00
#
_symmetry.space_group_name_H-M   'P 1'
#
loop_
_entity.id
_entity.type
_entity.pdbx_description
1 polymer ?
#
loop_
_entity_poly.entity_id
_entity_poly.type
_entity_poly.pdbx_seq_one_letter_code
_entity_poly.pdbx_strand_id
1 'polypeptide(L)'
;MKINPKRAVTAGLASLALLLSACGSSSSSSKKQTFTMPADSELSTMDLSKSTALGTFDTLNNTNEGLYRLGKNSKPEVGLATKLTESNQGRHYVIDVRHNTKWSNGDTLTAKDFVYSWQRTVNPKTASQYSYLFSGIKNADAITKGKKAPDTLGIKATGKYQLTIDLDHQIPYFKLLLGFPVFYPQDQKVVEKYGSNYGTRSDRMVYNGPYKLTKWNGTGTTWTLAKNNNYWDKKAVKMSSIKYQVVKDSQTALNQYNSKKLVGAPLTGNQAKNLKNNKDLIARPQSSAYYLALNQHMKLFQNLKIREAISMAVDRQQITKKVLGDGSIVTNNFVSKGLATNPKTGKDFTADTTAPSSMNYDPAKAKTLWQQGLKETGISNPKFTIMCGDSESTKQVSEYLQSALEKNLPGLKVSISSIPARTVLARQATRKYQVTMANWFADFSDPITFLNIYTTHNPSNISDWSNTTYDQLVKASSTTDANKPEQRWDDMVKAQNILLKDQGITPLYQSSAPWVFSRDVKNAIYNSAGANYNFKTTYVK
;
A
#
# COMPACT_ATOMS: atom_id res chain seq x y z
N MET A 1 42.09 -4.61 77.73
CA MET A 1 43.47 -4.98 78.02
C MET A 1 44.32 -4.66 76.79
N LYS A 2 45.27 -3.77 76.95
CA LYS A 2 46.26 -3.28 75.99
C LYS A 2 47.01 -4.42 75.35
N ILE A 3 47.45 -4.32 74.11
CA ILE A 3 48.85 -4.41 73.68
C ILE A 3 48.94 -4.30 72.16
N ASN A 4 49.65 -3.47 71.82
CA ASN A 4 50.40 -2.70 70.85
C ASN A 4 51.28 -3.52 69.87
N PRO A 5 51.86 -2.82 68.89
CA PRO A 5 52.15 -3.30 67.53
C PRO A 5 53.65 -3.55 67.27
N LYS A 6 53.96 -3.72 65.99
CA LYS A 6 55.33 -3.72 65.35
C LYS A 6 55.95 -5.07 64.98
N ARG A 7 56.32 -5.02 63.76
CA ARG A 7 57.28 -5.86 62.99
C ARG A 7 56.51 -6.75 61.98
N ALA A 8 56.78 -6.76 60.71
CA ALA A 8 58.01 -6.42 59.98
C ALA A 8 57.66 -6.05 58.52
N VAL A 9 58.41 -5.13 58.04
CA VAL A 9 58.60 -4.74 56.67
C VAL A 9 59.56 -5.72 56.00
N THR A 10 59.51 -5.79 54.65
CA THR A 10 60.42 -6.43 53.71
C THR A 10 60.11 -7.88 53.32
N ALA A 11 59.44 -7.95 52.17
CA ALA A 11 59.75 -8.83 51.04
C ALA A 11 58.58 -8.88 50.09
N GLY A 12 58.73 -8.29 48.88
CA GLY A 12 57.65 -8.38 47.92
C GLY A 12 57.65 -7.37 46.75
N LEU A 13 58.81 -6.89 46.36
CA LEU A 13 58.99 -6.06 45.15
C LEU A 13 59.55 -6.92 44.01
N ALA A 14 58.80 -7.92 43.53
CA ALA A 14 59.21 -8.73 42.38
C ALA A 14 58.06 -9.56 41.78
N SER A 15 56.81 -9.00 41.71
CA SER A 15 55.71 -9.76 41.06
C SER A 15 54.69 -8.83 40.37
N LEU A 16 55.10 -7.66 39.88
CA LEU A 16 54.17 -6.69 39.24
C LEU A 16 54.57 -6.33 37.82
N ALA A 17 55.17 -7.27 37.06
CA ALA A 17 55.63 -7.01 35.68
C ALA A 17 55.14 -8.06 34.65
N LEU A 18 54.09 -8.83 34.90
CA LEU A 18 53.61 -9.87 33.97
C LEU A 18 52.13 -9.90 33.71
N LEU A 19 51.41 -8.76 33.85
CA LEU A 19 49.96 -8.66 33.53
C LEU A 19 49.61 -7.54 32.56
N LEU A 20 50.52 -7.07 31.70
CA LEU A 20 50.28 -6.04 30.70
C LEU A 20 50.49 -6.49 29.26
N SER A 21 50.35 -7.78 28.94
CA SER A 21 50.42 -8.28 27.57
C SER A 21 49.24 -9.17 27.16
N ALA A 22 48.01 -8.80 27.58
CA ALA A 22 46.81 -9.42 27.09
C ALA A 22 45.73 -8.37 26.92
N CYS A 23 45.71 -7.70 25.78
CA CYS A 23 44.48 -7.13 25.22
C CYS A 23 44.80 -6.25 24.03
N GLY A 24 45.15 -6.87 22.96
CA GLY A 24 45.12 -6.31 21.62
C GLY A 24 44.14 -7.05 20.73
N SER A 25 43.08 -7.63 21.28
CA SER A 25 41.94 -8.02 20.45
C SER A 25 40.98 -6.82 20.40
N SER A 26 41.16 -5.95 19.39
CA SER A 26 40.13 -5.07 18.95
C SER A 26 38.93 -5.93 18.53
N SER A 27 38.08 -6.28 19.49
CA SER A 27 36.75 -6.71 19.20
C SER A 27 36.06 -5.51 18.49
N SER A 28 36.07 -5.54 17.18
CA SER A 28 35.16 -4.74 16.42
C SER A 28 33.76 -5.06 16.96
N SER A 29 33.21 -4.21 17.81
CA SER A 29 31.85 -4.35 18.30
C SER A 29 30.95 -4.23 17.08
N SER A 30 30.66 -5.37 16.46
CA SER A 30 29.71 -5.39 15.35
C SER A 30 28.42 -4.73 15.83
N LYS A 31 28.05 -3.61 15.22
CA LYS A 31 26.79 -2.92 15.56
C LYS A 31 25.65 -3.94 15.64
N LYS A 32 24.91 -3.88 16.72
CA LYS A 32 23.77 -4.77 16.93
C LYS A 32 22.80 -4.64 15.78
N GLN A 33 22.58 -5.73 15.05
CA GLN A 33 21.70 -5.75 13.87
C GLN A 33 20.22 -5.76 14.30
N THR A 34 19.79 -4.66 14.94
CA THR A 34 18.40 -4.44 15.40
C THR A 34 18.04 -2.97 15.31
N PHE A 35 16.76 -2.67 15.09
CA PHE A 35 16.20 -1.33 15.22
C PHE A 35 14.72 -1.39 15.63
N THR A 36 14.15 -0.23 15.98
CA THR A 36 12.71 -0.09 16.24
C THR A 36 12.07 0.80 15.17
N MET A 37 11.03 0.28 14.51
CA MET A 37 10.17 1.01 13.57
C MET A 37 8.95 1.56 14.30
N PRO A 38 8.49 2.77 14.01
CA PRO A 38 7.16 3.21 14.41
C PRO A 38 6.10 2.51 13.54
N ALA A 39 4.93 2.30 14.13
CA ALA A 39 3.70 1.94 13.44
C ALA A 39 2.61 2.96 13.81
N ASP A 40 1.68 3.22 12.90
CA ASP A 40 0.57 4.15 13.10
C ASP A 40 -0.60 3.51 13.87
N SER A 41 -0.70 2.19 13.80
CA SER A 41 -1.80 1.40 14.38
C SER A 41 -1.35 0.03 14.83
N GLU A 42 -2.16 -0.59 15.67
CA GLU A 42 -2.01 -1.98 16.13
C GLU A 42 -2.29 -2.95 14.96
N LEU A 43 -1.69 -4.14 15.01
CA LEU A 43 -2.05 -5.22 14.08
C LEU A 43 -3.46 -5.72 14.40
N SER A 44 -4.32 -5.79 13.39
CA SER A 44 -5.70 -6.28 13.53
C SER A 44 -5.78 -7.80 13.45
N THR A 45 -5.10 -8.38 12.47
CA THR A 45 -5.01 -9.83 12.25
C THR A 45 -3.83 -10.12 11.33
N MET A 46 -3.19 -11.25 11.54
CA MET A 46 -2.13 -11.77 10.66
C MET A 46 -2.65 -12.89 9.74
N ASP A 47 -3.95 -13.14 9.70
CA ASP A 47 -4.58 -14.07 8.77
C ASP A 47 -4.49 -13.51 7.34
N LEU A 48 -3.70 -14.17 6.48
CA LEU A 48 -3.45 -13.77 5.08
C LEU A 48 -4.74 -13.57 4.27
N SER A 49 -5.78 -14.37 4.56
CA SER A 49 -7.06 -14.28 3.86
C SER A 49 -7.99 -13.17 4.38
N LYS A 50 -7.73 -12.61 5.58
CA LYS A 50 -8.62 -11.65 6.26
C LYS A 50 -8.01 -10.28 6.49
N SER A 51 -6.69 -10.15 6.34
CA SER A 51 -5.99 -8.89 6.53
C SER A 51 -6.37 -7.87 5.47
N THR A 52 -6.56 -6.60 5.89
CA THR A 52 -6.88 -5.47 5.00
C THR A 52 -6.06 -4.22 5.32
N ALA A 53 -5.35 -4.20 6.44
CA ALA A 53 -4.59 -3.05 6.89
C ALA A 53 -3.17 -3.04 6.30
N LEU A 54 -2.74 -1.89 5.77
CA LEU A 54 -1.42 -1.71 5.14
C LEU A 54 -0.28 -2.10 6.09
N GLY A 55 -0.31 -1.66 7.36
CA GLY A 55 0.71 -2.03 8.35
C GLY A 55 0.77 -3.54 8.64
N THR A 56 -0.36 -4.25 8.49
CA THR A 56 -0.37 -5.70 8.58
C THR A 56 0.26 -6.33 7.33
N PHE A 57 -0.01 -5.81 6.14
CA PHE A 57 0.64 -6.29 4.91
C PHE A 57 2.15 -6.10 4.96
N ASP A 58 2.66 -5.02 5.55
CA ASP A 58 4.10 -4.83 5.79
C ASP A 58 4.67 -5.94 6.68
N THR A 59 3.96 -6.29 7.75
CA THR A 59 4.36 -7.37 8.64
C THR A 59 4.31 -8.72 7.93
N LEU A 60 3.23 -9.01 7.19
CA LEU A 60 3.04 -10.24 6.42
C LEU A 60 4.11 -10.40 5.32
N ASN A 61 4.44 -9.35 4.60
CA ASN A 61 5.48 -9.35 3.56
C ASN A 61 6.89 -9.68 4.10
N ASN A 62 7.13 -9.40 5.37
CA ASN A 62 8.40 -9.71 6.04
C ASN A 62 8.40 -11.05 6.79
N THR A 63 7.22 -11.58 7.14
CA THR A 63 7.10 -12.84 7.87
C THR A 63 6.69 -14.02 6.99
N ASN A 64 6.14 -13.76 5.83
CA ASN A 64 5.72 -14.76 4.87
C ASN A 64 6.34 -14.48 3.49
N GLU A 65 6.35 -15.47 2.62
CA GLU A 65 6.83 -15.38 1.25
C GLU A 65 5.95 -16.19 0.31
N GLY A 66 5.59 -15.59 -0.83
CA GLY A 66 4.82 -16.20 -1.90
C GLY A 66 5.68 -16.78 -3.02
N LEU A 67 5.04 -17.11 -4.14
CA LEU A 67 5.74 -17.49 -5.37
C LEU A 67 6.67 -16.36 -5.83
N TYR A 68 6.21 -15.13 -5.73
CA TYR A 68 6.95 -13.90 -5.88
C TYR A 68 6.87 -13.07 -4.60
N ARG A 69 7.65 -12.02 -4.51
CA ARG A 69 7.61 -10.99 -3.47
C ARG A 69 7.80 -9.61 -4.09
N LEU A 70 7.37 -8.55 -3.41
CA LEU A 70 7.62 -7.20 -3.87
C LEU A 70 9.07 -6.80 -3.58
N GLY A 71 9.82 -6.59 -4.63
CA GLY A 71 11.17 -6.04 -4.60
C GLY A 71 11.19 -4.53 -4.74
N LYS A 72 12.32 -3.99 -5.17
CA LYS A 72 12.51 -2.55 -5.34
C LYS A 72 11.56 -1.99 -6.42
N ASN A 73 11.00 -0.81 -6.16
CA ASN A 73 10.05 -0.13 -7.04
C ASN A 73 8.78 -0.97 -7.34
N SER A 74 8.32 -1.73 -6.35
CA SER A 74 7.16 -2.61 -6.44
C SER A 74 7.22 -3.62 -7.60
N LYS A 75 8.42 -3.94 -8.10
CA LYS A 75 8.59 -4.97 -9.12
C LYS A 75 8.55 -6.36 -8.50
N PRO A 76 7.96 -7.36 -9.18
CA PRO A 76 7.94 -8.73 -8.67
C PRO A 76 9.35 -9.32 -8.72
N GLU A 77 9.83 -9.83 -7.60
CA GLU A 77 11.07 -10.61 -7.47
C GLU A 77 10.72 -12.06 -7.15
N VAL A 78 11.55 -12.98 -7.62
CA VAL A 78 11.37 -14.41 -7.37
C VAL A 78 11.44 -14.69 -5.86
N GLY A 79 10.42 -15.35 -5.35
CA GLY A 79 10.35 -15.90 -4.00
C GLY A 79 10.50 -17.41 -4.00
N LEU A 80 9.38 -18.12 -3.81
CA LEU A 80 9.35 -19.57 -3.79
C LEU A 80 9.24 -20.21 -5.18
N ALA A 81 8.87 -19.47 -6.24
CA ALA A 81 8.91 -19.97 -7.61
C ALA A 81 10.36 -20.12 -8.06
N THR A 82 10.75 -21.31 -8.57
CA THR A 82 12.08 -21.53 -9.16
C THR A 82 12.03 -21.51 -10.68
N LYS A 83 10.88 -21.86 -11.25
CA LYS A 83 10.59 -21.79 -12.68
C LYS A 83 9.11 -21.44 -12.86
N LEU A 84 8.82 -20.63 -13.85
CA LEU A 84 7.47 -20.33 -14.30
C LEU A 84 7.42 -20.48 -15.81
N THR A 85 6.57 -21.37 -16.28
CA THR A 85 6.28 -21.59 -17.70
C THR A 85 4.87 -21.11 -17.98
N GLU A 86 4.73 -20.26 -18.95
CA GLU A 86 3.46 -19.68 -19.40
C GLU A 86 3.11 -20.28 -20.76
N SER A 87 1.85 -20.66 -20.96
CA SER A 87 1.32 -21.20 -22.21
C SER A 87 -0.13 -20.76 -22.41
N ASN A 88 -0.75 -21.19 -23.50
CA ASN A 88 -2.13 -20.86 -23.83
C ASN A 88 -2.40 -19.34 -23.78
N GLN A 89 -1.48 -18.54 -24.37
CA GLN A 89 -1.58 -17.06 -24.40
C GLN A 89 -1.72 -16.45 -23.02
N GLY A 90 -0.92 -16.90 -22.05
CA GLY A 90 -0.95 -16.37 -20.68
C GLY A 90 -2.14 -16.81 -19.84
N ARG A 91 -2.80 -17.91 -20.21
CA ARG A 91 -3.94 -18.45 -19.45
C ARG A 91 -3.62 -19.77 -18.72
N HIS A 92 -2.45 -20.33 -18.95
CA HIS A 92 -2.01 -21.54 -18.24
C HIS A 92 -0.57 -21.36 -17.77
N TYR A 93 -0.36 -21.57 -16.47
CA TYR A 93 0.93 -21.48 -15.82
C TYR A 93 1.31 -22.80 -15.18
N VAL A 94 2.56 -23.22 -15.39
CA VAL A 94 3.20 -24.30 -14.64
C VAL A 94 4.32 -23.67 -13.83
N ILE A 95 4.29 -23.85 -12.51
CA ILE A 95 5.23 -23.21 -11.58
C ILE A 95 5.89 -24.27 -10.71
N ASP A 96 7.23 -24.35 -10.79
CA ASP A 96 8.01 -25.18 -9.90
C ASP A 96 8.28 -24.40 -8.60
N VAL A 97 7.89 -24.97 -7.49
CA VAL A 97 8.06 -24.42 -6.14
C VAL A 97 9.40 -24.91 -5.57
N ARG A 98 10.12 -24.01 -4.90
CA ARG A 98 11.42 -24.30 -4.28
C ARG A 98 11.36 -25.51 -3.35
N HIS A 99 12.24 -26.46 -3.58
CA HIS A 99 12.41 -27.65 -2.72
C HIS A 99 13.03 -27.25 -1.37
N ASN A 100 12.88 -28.12 -0.37
CA ASN A 100 13.48 -27.99 0.96
C ASN A 100 13.12 -26.69 1.72
N THR A 101 12.00 -26.07 1.36
CA THR A 101 11.44 -24.96 2.11
C THR A 101 10.66 -25.47 3.32
N LYS A 102 10.75 -24.73 4.43
CA LYS A 102 10.14 -25.10 5.70
C LYS A 102 9.35 -23.94 6.28
N TRP A 103 8.29 -24.29 6.94
CA TRP A 103 7.62 -23.42 7.90
C TRP A 103 8.47 -23.20 9.15
N SER A 104 8.19 -22.17 9.93
CA SER A 104 8.94 -21.84 11.15
C SER A 104 8.83 -22.90 12.25
N ASN A 105 7.82 -23.77 12.21
CA ASN A 105 7.64 -24.94 13.08
C ASN A 105 8.44 -26.19 12.61
N GLY A 106 9.07 -26.11 11.41
CA GLY A 106 9.86 -27.21 10.83
C GLY A 106 9.12 -28.05 9.79
N ASP A 107 7.81 -27.89 9.64
CA ASP A 107 7.01 -28.59 8.62
C ASP A 107 7.47 -28.21 7.21
N THR A 108 7.37 -29.17 6.28
CA THR A 108 7.74 -28.94 4.88
C THR A 108 6.66 -28.13 4.18
N LEU A 109 7.04 -27.04 3.53
CA LEU A 109 6.17 -26.28 2.65
C LEU A 109 6.10 -26.95 1.26
N THR A 110 4.91 -27.08 0.71
CA THR A 110 4.64 -27.78 -0.55
C THR A 110 3.70 -26.97 -1.45
N ALA A 111 3.47 -27.45 -2.68
CA ALA A 111 2.47 -26.89 -3.59
C ALA A 111 1.05 -26.90 -2.99
N LYS A 112 0.72 -27.90 -2.14
CA LYS A 112 -0.61 -28.00 -1.52
C LYS A 112 -0.93 -26.81 -0.60
N ASP A 113 0.08 -26.20 0.03
CA ASP A 113 -0.12 -25.04 0.91
C ASP A 113 -0.63 -23.80 0.14
N PHE A 114 -0.23 -23.65 -1.12
CA PHE A 114 -0.77 -22.64 -2.04
C PHE A 114 -2.20 -22.93 -2.45
N VAL A 115 -2.47 -24.18 -2.84
CA VAL A 115 -3.82 -24.61 -3.23
C VAL A 115 -4.80 -24.38 -2.10
N TYR A 116 -4.47 -24.83 -0.91
CA TYR A 116 -5.29 -24.62 0.30
C TYR A 116 -5.53 -23.13 0.58
N SER A 117 -4.45 -22.33 0.56
CA SER A 117 -4.53 -20.89 0.84
C SER A 117 -5.49 -20.18 -0.11
N TRP A 118 -5.37 -20.43 -1.42
CA TRP A 118 -6.17 -19.75 -2.42
C TRP A 118 -7.63 -20.19 -2.38
N GLN A 119 -7.89 -21.50 -2.25
CA GLN A 119 -9.24 -22.04 -2.09
C GLN A 119 -9.92 -21.50 -0.84
N ARG A 120 -9.17 -21.37 0.28
CA ARG A 120 -9.67 -20.77 1.50
C ARG A 120 -10.02 -19.30 1.30
N THR A 121 -9.17 -18.54 0.62
CA THR A 121 -9.36 -17.10 0.41
C THR A 121 -10.59 -16.78 -0.44
N VAL A 122 -10.84 -17.56 -1.51
CA VAL A 122 -12.01 -17.34 -2.38
C VAL A 122 -13.30 -17.96 -1.80
N ASN A 123 -13.22 -18.78 -0.78
CA ASN A 123 -14.39 -19.39 -0.14
C ASN A 123 -15.23 -18.30 0.55
N PRO A 124 -16.54 -18.16 0.20
CA PRO A 124 -17.41 -17.15 0.82
C PRO A 124 -17.47 -17.24 2.34
N LYS A 125 -17.33 -18.45 2.91
CA LYS A 125 -17.30 -18.67 4.37
C LYS A 125 -16.12 -17.99 5.06
N THR A 126 -15.02 -17.73 4.35
CA THR A 126 -13.87 -17.01 4.87
C THR A 126 -14.13 -15.51 4.98
N ALA A 127 -15.05 -14.99 4.17
CA ALA A 127 -15.40 -13.57 4.08
C ALA A 127 -14.17 -12.66 3.82
N SER A 128 -13.29 -13.09 2.92
CA SER A 128 -12.11 -12.33 2.52
C SER A 128 -12.51 -11.09 1.74
N GLN A 129 -12.13 -9.90 2.22
CA GLN A 129 -12.35 -8.65 1.49
C GLN A 129 -11.45 -8.54 0.24
N TYR A 130 -10.37 -9.31 0.17
CA TYR A 130 -9.42 -9.34 -0.95
C TYR A 130 -9.66 -10.51 -1.93
N SER A 131 -10.78 -11.24 -1.78
CA SER A 131 -11.14 -12.33 -2.72
C SER A 131 -11.31 -11.83 -4.16
N TYR A 132 -11.65 -10.55 -4.38
CA TYR A 132 -11.79 -9.94 -5.70
C TYR A 132 -10.48 -9.93 -6.50
N LEU A 133 -9.31 -9.94 -5.86
CA LEU A 133 -8.01 -10.02 -6.55
C LEU A 133 -7.78 -11.35 -7.26
N PHE A 134 -8.57 -12.38 -6.94
CA PHE A 134 -8.54 -13.68 -7.61
C PHE A 134 -9.40 -13.70 -8.88
N SER A 135 -10.15 -12.63 -9.17
CA SER A 135 -10.95 -12.51 -10.40
C SER A 135 -10.09 -12.77 -11.64
N GLY A 136 -10.63 -13.56 -12.59
CA GLY A 136 -9.90 -14.02 -13.77
C GLY A 136 -9.12 -15.32 -13.57
N ILE A 137 -8.88 -15.80 -12.33
CA ILE A 137 -8.49 -17.19 -12.09
C ILE A 137 -9.72 -18.05 -12.31
N LYS A 138 -9.57 -19.14 -13.05
CA LYS A 138 -10.68 -20.02 -13.45
C LYS A 138 -11.59 -20.37 -12.27
N ASN A 139 -12.87 -20.12 -12.42
CA ASN A 139 -13.93 -20.30 -11.44
C ASN A 139 -13.93 -19.35 -10.23
N ALA A 140 -12.93 -18.49 -10.01
CA ALA A 140 -12.84 -17.64 -8.81
C ALA A 140 -14.11 -16.81 -8.60
N ASP A 141 -14.62 -16.12 -9.63
CA ASP A 141 -15.81 -15.27 -9.55
C ASP A 141 -17.10 -16.08 -9.25
N ALA A 142 -17.19 -17.31 -9.74
CA ALA A 142 -18.31 -18.18 -9.45
C ALA A 142 -18.26 -18.71 -8.01
N ILE A 143 -17.07 -19.00 -7.50
CA ILE A 143 -16.85 -19.47 -6.13
C ILE A 143 -17.17 -18.35 -5.13
N THR A 144 -16.65 -17.13 -5.34
CA THR A 144 -16.90 -15.99 -4.45
C THR A 144 -18.38 -15.61 -4.36
N LYS A 145 -19.15 -15.90 -5.43
CA LYS A 145 -20.61 -15.75 -5.47
C LYS A 145 -21.38 -16.97 -4.92
N GLY A 146 -20.67 -17.98 -4.40
CA GLY A 146 -21.27 -19.21 -3.88
C GLY A 146 -21.86 -20.16 -4.94
N LYS A 147 -21.58 -19.94 -6.23
CA LYS A 147 -22.11 -20.73 -7.35
C LYS A 147 -21.30 -21.99 -7.66
N LYS A 148 -20.06 -22.07 -7.16
CA LYS A 148 -19.17 -23.23 -7.30
C LYS A 148 -18.44 -23.52 -5.99
N ALA A 149 -17.99 -24.77 -5.82
CA ALA A 149 -17.20 -25.18 -4.66
C ALA A 149 -15.76 -24.65 -4.75
N PRO A 150 -15.11 -24.31 -3.61
CA PRO A 150 -13.74 -23.76 -3.60
C PRO A 150 -12.67 -24.66 -4.24
N ASP A 151 -12.83 -25.97 -4.19
CA ASP A 151 -11.93 -26.97 -4.77
C ASP A 151 -11.92 -26.97 -6.32
N THR A 152 -12.90 -26.30 -6.94
CA THR A 152 -12.98 -26.12 -8.40
C THR A 152 -12.13 -24.94 -8.91
N LEU A 153 -11.48 -24.17 -7.99
CA LEU A 153 -10.60 -23.06 -8.35
C LEU A 153 -9.49 -23.54 -9.31
N GLY A 154 -9.16 -22.70 -10.29
CA GLY A 154 -8.13 -22.97 -11.29
C GLY A 154 -6.70 -23.01 -10.73
N ILE A 155 -6.48 -23.68 -9.61
CA ILE A 155 -5.15 -23.98 -9.07
C ILE A 155 -5.07 -25.44 -8.63
N LYS A 156 -4.00 -26.15 -8.99
CA LYS A 156 -3.78 -27.55 -8.62
C LYS A 156 -2.31 -27.81 -8.27
N ALA A 157 -2.07 -28.67 -7.30
CA ALA A 157 -0.76 -29.28 -7.08
C ALA A 157 -0.63 -30.51 -7.99
N THR A 158 0.17 -30.42 -9.04
CA THR A 158 0.47 -31.50 -9.98
C THR A 158 1.64 -32.36 -9.54
N GLY A 159 2.37 -31.92 -8.50
CA GLY A 159 3.42 -32.61 -7.80
C GLY A 159 3.62 -32.04 -6.42
N LYS A 160 4.52 -32.61 -5.62
CA LYS A 160 4.83 -32.10 -4.28
C LYS A 160 5.32 -30.65 -4.30
N TYR A 161 6.02 -30.28 -5.37
CA TYR A 161 6.63 -28.94 -5.56
C TYR A 161 6.29 -28.36 -6.93
N GLN A 162 5.13 -28.70 -7.49
CA GLN A 162 4.68 -28.13 -8.76
C GLN A 162 3.21 -27.74 -8.67
N LEU A 163 2.92 -26.56 -9.19
CA LEU A 163 1.58 -25.98 -9.32
C LEU A 163 1.22 -25.80 -10.78
N THR A 164 -0.05 -26.02 -11.10
CA THR A 164 -0.67 -25.49 -12.33
C THR A 164 -1.72 -24.46 -11.94
N ILE A 165 -1.81 -23.38 -12.73
CA ILE A 165 -2.80 -22.33 -12.55
C ILE A 165 -3.44 -22.06 -13.90
N ASP A 166 -4.79 -22.14 -13.95
CA ASP A 166 -5.61 -21.82 -15.12
C ASP A 166 -6.34 -20.49 -14.90
N LEU A 167 -6.31 -19.64 -15.91
CA LEU A 167 -7.02 -18.37 -15.95
C LEU A 167 -8.14 -18.42 -16.98
N ASP A 168 -9.26 -17.73 -16.72
CA ASP A 168 -10.35 -17.54 -17.67
C ASP A 168 -9.93 -16.61 -18.83
N HIS A 169 -9.07 -15.63 -18.51
CA HIS A 169 -8.41 -14.73 -19.47
C HIS A 169 -7.01 -14.39 -18.96
N GLN A 170 -6.16 -13.85 -19.82
CA GLN A 170 -4.83 -13.40 -19.40
C GLN A 170 -4.95 -12.25 -18.40
N ILE A 171 -4.13 -12.29 -17.35
CA ILE A 171 -3.96 -11.22 -16.36
C ILE A 171 -2.55 -10.65 -16.52
N PRO A 172 -2.36 -9.50 -17.19
CA PRO A 172 -1.02 -8.96 -17.49
C PRO A 172 -0.16 -8.65 -16.25
N TYR A 173 -0.81 -8.36 -15.14
CA TYR A 173 -0.19 -8.06 -13.84
C TYR A 173 -0.16 -9.28 -12.89
N PHE A 174 -0.40 -10.51 -13.41
CA PHE A 174 -0.51 -11.70 -12.56
C PHE A 174 0.72 -11.94 -11.67
N LYS A 175 1.94 -11.72 -12.20
CA LYS A 175 3.17 -11.84 -11.40
C LYS A 175 3.24 -10.83 -10.24
N LEU A 176 2.64 -9.64 -10.39
CA LEU A 176 2.52 -8.67 -9.29
C LEU A 176 1.59 -9.20 -8.20
N LEU A 177 0.45 -9.79 -8.59
CA LEU A 177 -0.48 -10.42 -7.65
C LEU A 177 0.18 -11.58 -6.89
N LEU A 178 0.99 -12.41 -7.55
CA LEU A 178 1.74 -13.49 -6.90
C LEU A 178 2.74 -13.02 -5.83
N GLY A 179 3.10 -11.74 -5.85
CA GLY A 179 3.92 -11.06 -4.84
C GLY A 179 3.13 -10.39 -3.72
N PHE A 180 1.79 -10.39 -3.78
CA PHE A 180 0.94 -9.77 -2.77
C PHE A 180 0.55 -10.77 -1.68
N PRO A 181 0.54 -10.39 -0.38
CA PRO A 181 0.39 -11.33 0.73
C PRO A 181 -0.82 -12.26 0.69
N VAL A 182 -1.94 -11.84 0.11
CA VAL A 182 -3.16 -12.66 0.00
C VAL A 182 -2.96 -13.92 -0.85
N PHE A 183 -1.95 -13.92 -1.74
CA PHE A 183 -1.57 -15.06 -2.60
C PHE A 183 -0.50 -15.97 -1.98
N TYR A 184 -0.03 -15.66 -0.77
CA TYR A 184 1.00 -16.46 -0.10
C TYR A 184 0.43 -17.78 0.42
N PRO A 185 1.27 -18.82 0.63
CA PRO A 185 0.81 -20.11 1.12
C PRO A 185 0.36 -20.03 2.58
N GLN A 186 -0.51 -20.94 2.99
CA GLN A 186 -0.94 -21.14 4.37
C GLN A 186 -0.82 -22.61 4.75
N ASP A 187 -0.28 -22.89 5.93
CA ASP A 187 -0.21 -24.24 6.47
C ASP A 187 -1.62 -24.69 6.91
N GLN A 188 -2.21 -25.63 6.18
CA GLN A 188 -3.56 -26.13 6.44
C GLN A 188 -3.71 -26.64 7.86
N LYS A 189 -2.76 -27.44 8.36
CA LYS A 189 -2.82 -28.05 9.71
C LYS A 189 -2.92 -26.97 10.78
N VAL A 190 -2.15 -25.89 10.62
CA VAL A 190 -2.12 -24.79 11.59
C VAL A 190 -3.39 -23.94 11.49
N VAL A 191 -3.87 -23.65 10.27
CA VAL A 191 -5.14 -22.92 10.08
C VAL A 191 -6.30 -23.69 10.68
N GLU A 192 -6.41 -25.00 10.43
CA GLU A 192 -7.48 -25.84 10.97
C GLU A 192 -7.39 -26.03 12.47
N LYS A 193 -6.17 -26.19 13.01
CA LYS A 193 -5.94 -26.29 14.47
C LYS A 193 -6.46 -25.09 15.23
N TYR A 194 -6.27 -23.87 14.71
CA TYR A 194 -6.65 -22.65 15.39
C TYR A 194 -8.01 -22.09 14.95
N GLY A 195 -8.52 -22.52 13.80
CA GLY A 195 -9.83 -22.09 13.28
C GLY A 195 -9.99 -20.57 13.25
N SER A 196 -11.01 -20.04 13.92
CA SER A 196 -11.26 -18.58 14.01
C SER A 196 -10.16 -17.82 14.76
N ASN A 197 -9.33 -18.50 15.52
CA ASN A 197 -8.20 -17.91 16.25
C ASN A 197 -6.90 -17.86 15.43
N TYR A 198 -6.87 -18.44 14.22
CA TYR A 198 -5.70 -18.35 13.34
C TYR A 198 -5.37 -16.89 13.03
N GLY A 199 -4.10 -16.52 13.13
CA GLY A 199 -3.62 -15.17 12.84
C GLY A 199 -3.99 -14.10 13.88
N THR A 200 -4.56 -14.48 15.04
CA THR A 200 -4.94 -13.52 16.10
C THR A 200 -3.84 -13.27 17.13
N ARG A 201 -2.78 -14.10 17.13
CA ARG A 201 -1.59 -14.00 18.00
C ARG A 201 -0.39 -14.60 17.29
N SER A 202 0.82 -14.16 17.69
CA SER A 202 2.07 -14.65 17.10
C SER A 202 2.34 -16.15 17.27
N ASP A 203 1.75 -16.78 18.28
CA ASP A 203 1.85 -18.23 18.57
C ASP A 203 0.73 -19.05 17.90
N ARG A 204 -0.19 -18.42 17.19
CA ARG A 204 -1.32 -19.06 16.49
C ARG A 204 -1.18 -19.04 14.98
N MET A 205 0.05 -19.01 14.50
CA MET A 205 0.38 -19.13 13.08
C MET A 205 1.82 -19.57 12.90
N VAL A 206 2.21 -19.91 11.69
CA VAL A 206 3.57 -20.24 11.28
C VAL A 206 3.99 -19.37 10.11
N TYR A 207 5.30 -19.27 9.92
CA TYR A 207 5.92 -18.30 9.02
C TYR A 207 6.89 -19.00 8.07
N ASN A 208 6.93 -18.56 6.82
CA ASN A 208 7.85 -19.09 5.81
C ASN A 208 8.77 -18.02 5.22
N GLY A 209 8.69 -16.80 5.71
CA GLY A 209 9.48 -15.65 5.25
C GLY A 209 10.77 -15.42 6.03
N PRO A 210 11.48 -14.30 5.75
CA PRO A 210 12.76 -13.92 6.36
C PRO A 210 12.70 -13.82 7.89
N TYR A 211 11.56 -13.40 8.42
CA TYR A 211 11.32 -13.22 9.85
C TYR A 211 10.13 -14.04 10.32
N LYS A 212 10.00 -14.17 11.62
CA LYS A 212 8.81 -14.67 12.31
C LYS A 212 8.32 -13.62 13.30
N LEU A 213 7.00 -13.41 13.35
CA LEU A 213 6.40 -12.54 14.34
C LEU A 213 6.50 -13.14 15.73
N THR A 214 6.89 -12.35 16.69
CA THR A 214 6.99 -12.74 18.11
C THR A 214 6.50 -11.60 18.99
N LYS A 215 6.21 -11.90 20.26
CA LYS A 215 5.81 -10.90 21.27
C LYS A 215 4.56 -10.10 20.88
N TRP A 216 3.66 -10.71 20.10
CA TRP A 216 2.35 -10.12 19.78
C TRP A 216 1.24 -11.02 20.31
N ASN A 217 0.41 -10.46 21.17
CA ASN A 217 -0.68 -11.17 21.87
C ASN A 217 -2.08 -10.90 21.28
N GLY A 218 -2.16 -10.16 20.16
CA GLY A 218 -3.40 -9.81 19.48
C GLY A 218 -3.87 -8.37 19.71
N THR A 219 -3.48 -7.72 20.81
CA THR A 219 -3.92 -6.36 21.18
C THR A 219 -2.79 -5.43 21.59
N GLY A 220 -1.56 -5.91 21.56
CA GLY A 220 -0.39 -5.13 22.02
C GLY A 220 0.01 -4.04 21.03
N THR A 221 0.53 -2.93 21.59
CA THR A 221 1.09 -1.80 20.84
C THR A 221 2.53 -2.04 20.38
N THR A 222 3.09 -3.22 20.65
CA THR A 222 4.44 -3.61 20.23
C THR A 222 4.47 -5.05 19.73
N TRP A 223 5.33 -5.31 18.74
CA TRP A 223 5.67 -6.65 18.27
C TRP A 223 7.11 -6.70 17.76
N THR A 224 7.60 -7.91 17.52
CA THR A 224 8.97 -8.10 17.05
C THR A 224 8.99 -9.08 15.87
N LEU A 225 9.67 -8.69 14.81
CA LEU A 225 10.07 -9.58 13.72
C LEU A 225 11.45 -10.16 14.12
N ALA A 226 11.50 -11.40 14.50
CA ALA A 226 12.74 -12.11 14.81
C ALA A 226 13.21 -12.91 13.58
N LYS A 227 14.52 -12.96 13.32
CA LYS A 227 15.08 -13.74 12.21
C LYS A 227 14.56 -15.17 12.20
N ASN A 228 14.09 -15.64 11.04
CA ASN A 228 13.61 -17.01 10.86
C ASN A 228 14.76 -17.92 10.42
N ASN A 229 15.24 -18.78 11.30
CA ASN A 229 16.34 -19.70 11.01
C ASN A 229 15.94 -20.85 10.07
N ASN A 230 14.64 -21.08 9.85
CA ASN A 230 14.12 -22.06 8.91
C ASN A 230 13.89 -21.48 7.51
N TYR A 231 14.05 -20.14 7.33
CA TYR A 231 13.91 -19.50 6.04
C TYR A 231 14.96 -20.03 5.04
N TRP A 232 14.54 -20.32 3.81
CA TRP A 232 15.41 -20.93 2.81
C TRP A 232 16.62 -20.04 2.47
N ASP A 233 16.45 -18.72 2.44
CA ASP A 233 17.50 -17.74 2.15
C ASP A 233 17.95 -16.98 3.40
N LYS A 234 18.07 -17.68 4.53
CA LYS A 234 18.48 -17.08 5.82
C LYS A 234 19.84 -16.40 5.80
N LYS A 235 20.71 -16.73 4.82
CA LYS A 235 22.03 -16.09 4.66
C LYS A 235 21.91 -14.64 4.20
N ALA A 236 20.88 -14.29 3.42
CA ALA A 236 20.60 -12.93 2.99
C ALA A 236 20.09 -12.04 4.14
N VAL A 237 19.46 -12.63 5.17
CA VAL A 237 18.87 -11.91 6.29
C VAL A 237 19.95 -11.52 7.30
N LYS A 238 20.27 -10.22 7.36
CA LYS A 238 21.33 -9.68 8.22
C LYS A 238 20.80 -9.24 9.60
N MET A 239 19.58 -8.65 9.64
CA MET A 239 18.97 -8.22 10.90
C MET A 239 18.64 -9.41 11.78
N SER A 240 19.00 -9.35 13.08
CA SER A 240 18.60 -10.34 14.06
C SER A 240 17.14 -10.15 14.53
N SER A 241 16.69 -8.91 14.60
CA SER A 241 15.30 -8.57 14.88
C SER A 241 14.96 -7.12 14.50
N ILE A 242 13.68 -6.88 14.23
CA ILE A 242 13.08 -5.57 14.03
C ILE A 242 11.92 -5.45 14.99
N LYS A 243 11.99 -4.50 15.91
CA LYS A 243 10.89 -4.19 16.83
C LYS A 243 9.96 -3.18 16.17
N TYR A 244 8.67 -3.35 16.31
CA TYR A 244 7.67 -2.33 16.01
C TYR A 244 7.06 -1.77 17.29
N GLN A 245 6.75 -0.49 17.27
CA GLN A 245 6.08 0.22 18.36
C GLN A 245 5.04 1.17 17.78
N VAL A 246 3.80 1.07 18.25
CA VAL A 246 2.74 2.01 17.87
C VAL A 246 3.03 3.38 18.47
N VAL A 247 3.11 4.39 17.61
CA VAL A 247 3.30 5.80 17.99
C VAL A 247 2.39 6.63 17.08
N LYS A 248 1.23 7.01 17.60
CA LYS A 248 0.17 7.69 16.82
C LYS A 248 0.43 9.19 16.62
N ASP A 249 1.19 9.78 17.52
CA ASP A 249 1.54 11.21 17.49
C ASP A 249 2.90 11.43 16.84
N SER A 250 2.93 12.24 15.78
CA SER A 250 4.14 12.49 14.98
C SER A 250 5.23 13.24 15.73
N GLN A 251 4.86 14.14 16.68
CA GLN A 251 5.84 14.85 17.50
C GLN A 251 6.53 13.89 18.47
N THR A 252 5.76 12.99 19.08
CA THR A 252 6.30 11.91 19.93
C THR A 252 7.23 11.00 19.14
N ALA A 253 6.84 10.61 17.90
CA ALA A 253 7.68 9.81 17.03
C ALA A 253 8.99 10.54 16.68
N LEU A 254 8.93 11.83 16.35
CA LEU A 254 10.11 12.65 16.05
C LEU A 254 11.03 12.80 17.27
N ASN A 255 10.50 13.00 18.47
CA ASN A 255 11.28 13.05 19.70
C ASN A 255 11.98 11.71 19.99
N GLN A 256 11.30 10.58 19.74
CA GLN A 256 11.89 9.25 19.87
C GLN A 256 12.95 8.97 18.80
N TYR A 257 12.77 9.46 17.58
CA TYR A 257 13.80 9.42 16.54
C TYR A 257 15.05 10.22 16.94
N ASN A 258 14.88 11.46 17.40
CA ASN A 258 15.98 12.32 17.85
C ASN A 258 16.77 11.72 19.02
N SER A 259 16.09 10.99 19.92
CA SER A 259 16.70 10.24 21.02
C SER A 259 17.19 8.82 20.61
N LYS A 260 17.19 8.49 19.30
CA LYS A 260 17.64 7.19 18.75
C LYS A 260 16.86 5.97 19.25
N LYS A 261 15.67 6.17 19.80
CA LYS A 261 14.76 5.07 20.20
C LYS A 261 14.03 4.48 19.01
N LEU A 262 13.75 5.29 17.98
CA LEU A 262 13.19 4.88 16.70
C LEU A 262 14.20 5.10 15.57
N VAL A 263 14.12 4.28 14.54
CA VAL A 263 14.96 4.38 13.35
C VAL A 263 14.46 5.44 12.35
N GLY A 264 13.24 5.86 12.50
CA GLY A 264 12.59 6.88 11.69
C GLY A 264 11.31 7.37 12.32
N ALA A 265 10.75 8.44 11.80
CA ALA A 265 9.47 9.00 12.24
C ALA A 265 8.70 9.58 11.05
N PRO A 266 7.37 9.34 10.96
CA PRO A 266 6.52 10.08 10.05
C PRO A 266 6.44 11.55 10.50
N LEU A 267 6.31 12.47 9.55
CA LEU A 267 6.27 13.90 9.79
C LEU A 267 4.96 14.51 9.27
N THR A 268 4.49 15.54 9.97
CA THR A 268 3.50 16.45 9.37
C THR A 268 4.18 17.36 8.34
N GLY A 269 3.38 18.03 7.49
CA GLY A 269 3.90 19.00 6.52
C GLY A 269 4.71 20.11 7.19
N ASN A 270 4.28 20.63 8.36
CA ASN A 270 4.99 21.66 9.11
C ASN A 270 6.33 21.15 9.67
N GLN A 271 6.36 19.94 10.20
CA GLN A 271 7.62 19.31 10.66
C GLN A 271 8.58 19.09 9.48
N ALA A 272 8.09 18.63 8.33
CA ALA A 272 8.90 18.45 7.13
C ALA A 272 9.49 19.78 6.62
N LYS A 273 8.71 20.87 6.63
CA LYS A 273 9.20 22.21 6.27
C LYS A 273 10.32 22.67 7.22
N ASN A 274 10.16 22.46 8.53
CA ASN A 274 11.16 22.82 9.53
C ASN A 274 12.44 21.99 9.40
N LEU A 275 12.32 20.75 8.92
CA LEU A 275 13.43 19.81 8.74
C LEU A 275 13.97 19.77 7.31
N LYS A 276 13.67 20.76 6.45
CA LYS A 276 14.06 20.76 5.02
C LYS A 276 15.57 20.57 4.76
N ASN A 277 16.43 20.95 5.70
CA ASN A 277 17.88 20.78 5.61
C ASN A 277 18.39 19.51 6.33
N ASN A 278 17.50 18.72 6.93
CA ASN A 278 17.88 17.48 7.59
C ASN A 278 18.23 16.42 6.53
N LYS A 279 19.43 15.85 6.62
CA LYS A 279 19.92 14.84 5.67
C LYS A 279 19.09 13.56 5.69
N ASP A 280 18.41 13.24 6.78
CA ASP A 280 17.56 12.08 6.95
C ASP A 280 16.11 12.30 6.52
N LEU A 281 15.77 13.54 6.09
CA LEU A 281 14.45 13.83 5.54
C LEU A 281 14.28 13.12 4.19
N ILE A 282 13.21 12.38 4.06
CA ILE A 282 12.81 11.66 2.85
C ILE A 282 11.35 11.99 2.55
N ALA A 283 11.07 12.51 1.35
CA ALA A 283 9.71 12.51 0.81
C ALA A 283 9.44 11.14 0.19
N ARG A 284 8.32 10.52 0.56
CA ARG A 284 7.89 9.21 0.04
C ARG A 284 6.59 9.38 -0.73
N PRO A 285 6.65 9.65 -2.04
CA PRO A 285 5.45 9.66 -2.87
C PRO A 285 4.72 8.32 -2.73
N GLN A 286 3.42 8.39 -2.52
CA GLN A 286 2.56 7.21 -2.46
C GLN A 286 1.89 7.00 -3.81
N SER A 287 1.67 5.77 -4.22
CA SER A 287 0.88 5.47 -5.41
C SER A 287 -0.60 5.68 -5.11
N SER A 288 -0.99 6.95 -5.08
CA SER A 288 -2.33 7.37 -4.65
C SER A 288 -2.86 8.54 -5.49
N ALA A 289 -4.17 8.68 -5.51
CA ALA A 289 -4.84 9.85 -6.02
C ALA A 289 -5.85 10.35 -4.98
N TYR A 290 -5.79 11.64 -4.66
CA TYR A 290 -6.83 12.35 -3.95
C TYR A 290 -7.63 13.19 -4.93
N TYR A 291 -8.96 13.10 -4.85
CA TYR A 291 -9.85 13.72 -5.83
C TYR A 291 -11.20 14.08 -5.21
N LEU A 292 -11.93 14.98 -5.87
CA LEU A 292 -13.35 15.16 -5.59
C LEU A 292 -14.17 14.20 -6.44
N ALA A 293 -15.05 13.46 -5.79
CA ALA A 293 -16.11 12.72 -6.43
C ALA A 293 -17.43 13.50 -6.28
N LEU A 294 -17.98 13.87 -7.41
CA LEU A 294 -19.24 14.60 -7.51
C LEU A 294 -20.36 13.59 -7.75
N ASN A 295 -21.38 13.59 -6.89
CA ASN A 295 -22.50 12.65 -7.02
C ASN A 295 -23.38 13.00 -8.24
N GLN A 296 -23.21 12.27 -9.34
CA GLN A 296 -23.91 12.55 -10.60
C GLN A 296 -25.39 12.16 -10.62
N HIS A 297 -25.94 11.60 -9.54
CA HIS A 297 -27.40 11.57 -9.35
C HIS A 297 -27.99 12.96 -9.09
N MET A 298 -27.18 13.92 -8.66
CA MET A 298 -27.65 15.29 -8.46
C MET A 298 -27.68 16.06 -9.78
N LYS A 299 -28.80 16.71 -10.08
CA LYS A 299 -29.01 17.53 -11.29
C LYS A 299 -27.85 18.51 -11.54
N LEU A 300 -27.32 19.14 -10.49
CA LEU A 300 -26.20 20.07 -10.59
C LEU A 300 -24.98 19.41 -11.23
N PHE A 301 -24.63 18.19 -10.81
CA PHE A 301 -23.40 17.51 -11.26
C PHE A 301 -23.58 16.64 -12.52
N GLN A 302 -24.79 16.55 -13.08
CA GLN A 302 -25.01 15.96 -14.40
C GLN A 302 -24.48 16.86 -15.52
N ASN A 303 -24.43 18.16 -15.29
CA ASN A 303 -23.95 19.14 -16.27
C ASN A 303 -22.42 19.18 -16.32
N LEU A 304 -21.81 18.93 -17.47
CA LEU A 304 -20.35 18.88 -17.65
C LEU A 304 -19.70 20.24 -17.36
N LYS A 305 -20.30 21.36 -17.80
CA LYS A 305 -19.75 22.71 -17.57
C LYS A 305 -19.65 23.04 -16.09
N ILE A 306 -20.59 22.55 -15.27
CA ILE A 306 -20.52 22.66 -13.79
C ILE A 306 -19.33 21.88 -13.24
N ARG A 307 -19.11 20.65 -13.70
CA ARG A 307 -17.99 19.82 -13.25
C ARG A 307 -16.64 20.42 -13.68
N GLU A 308 -16.54 20.91 -14.91
CA GLU A 308 -15.35 21.63 -15.40
C GLU A 308 -15.09 22.90 -14.61
N ALA A 309 -16.13 23.70 -14.33
CA ALA A 309 -16.02 24.92 -13.53
C ALA A 309 -15.46 24.64 -12.13
N ILE A 310 -15.96 23.60 -11.46
CA ILE A 310 -15.46 23.17 -10.15
C ILE A 310 -13.97 22.80 -10.24
N SER A 311 -13.56 22.06 -11.26
CA SER A 311 -12.18 21.66 -11.47
C SER A 311 -11.25 22.87 -11.71
N MET A 312 -11.67 23.82 -12.57
CA MET A 312 -10.89 25.02 -12.92
C MET A 312 -10.84 26.06 -11.81
N ALA A 313 -11.79 26.03 -10.87
CA ALA A 313 -11.83 26.94 -9.72
C ALA A 313 -10.79 26.61 -8.65
N VAL A 314 -10.10 25.46 -8.72
CA VAL A 314 -9.19 24.94 -7.68
C VAL A 314 -7.74 25.04 -8.12
N ASP A 315 -6.93 25.83 -7.39
CA ASP A 315 -5.48 25.86 -7.56
C ASP A 315 -4.81 24.70 -6.80
N ARG A 316 -4.44 23.66 -7.52
CA ARG A 316 -3.79 22.46 -6.97
C ARG A 316 -2.39 22.72 -6.39
N GLN A 317 -1.70 23.79 -6.88
CA GLN A 317 -0.41 24.19 -6.32
C GLN A 317 -0.57 24.77 -4.91
N GLN A 318 -1.65 25.52 -4.65
CA GLN A 318 -1.96 25.99 -3.30
C GLN A 318 -2.18 24.80 -2.34
N ILE A 319 -2.92 23.77 -2.78
CA ILE A 319 -3.13 22.56 -1.97
C ILE A 319 -1.79 21.96 -1.58
N THR A 320 -0.93 21.63 -2.57
CA THR A 320 0.29 20.86 -2.30
C THR A 320 1.38 21.68 -1.62
N LYS A 321 1.59 22.96 -2.04
CA LYS A 321 2.70 23.77 -1.58
C LYS A 321 2.39 24.56 -0.30
N LYS A 322 1.13 25.00 -0.13
CA LYS A 322 0.76 25.91 0.97
C LYS A 322 -0.04 25.20 2.06
N VAL A 323 -1.11 24.49 1.68
CA VAL A 323 -1.97 23.78 2.64
C VAL A 323 -1.23 22.57 3.22
N LEU A 324 -0.83 21.61 2.40
CA LEU A 324 -0.17 20.39 2.86
C LEU A 324 1.31 20.61 3.18
N GLY A 325 2.11 21.02 2.21
CA GLY A 325 3.55 21.26 2.37
C GLY A 325 4.36 20.05 2.80
N ASP A 326 3.85 18.85 2.49
CA ASP A 326 4.34 17.54 2.93
C ASP A 326 5.10 16.79 1.82
N GLY A 327 5.31 17.43 0.66
CA GLY A 327 5.90 16.80 -0.52
C GLY A 327 4.87 16.16 -1.45
N SER A 328 3.57 16.31 -1.18
CA SER A 328 2.51 15.92 -2.10
C SER A 328 2.68 16.57 -3.47
N ILE A 329 2.31 15.83 -4.52
CA ILE A 329 2.56 16.20 -5.91
C ILE A 329 1.27 16.69 -6.54
N VAL A 330 1.33 17.84 -7.23
CA VAL A 330 0.22 18.28 -8.09
C VAL A 330 -0.04 17.22 -9.16
N THR A 331 -1.28 16.81 -9.33
CA THR A 331 -1.65 15.89 -10.40
C THR A 331 -2.88 16.36 -11.17
N ASN A 332 -2.83 16.19 -12.48
CA ASN A 332 -3.95 16.28 -13.39
C ASN A 332 -4.37 14.88 -13.89
N ASN A 333 -3.89 13.83 -13.24
CA ASN A 333 -4.11 12.43 -13.59
C ASN A 333 -4.83 11.70 -12.47
N PHE A 334 -5.54 10.64 -12.81
CA PHE A 334 -6.07 9.70 -11.82
C PHE A 334 -5.03 8.64 -11.45
N VAL A 335 -4.37 8.05 -12.45
CA VAL A 335 -3.23 7.17 -12.22
C VAL A 335 -2.05 7.98 -11.67
N SER A 336 -1.47 7.54 -10.57
CA SER A 336 -0.37 8.25 -9.90
C SER A 336 0.94 8.17 -10.69
N LYS A 337 1.71 9.25 -10.64
CA LYS A 337 3.07 9.30 -11.18
C LYS A 337 3.97 8.30 -10.46
N GLY A 338 4.82 7.62 -11.21
CA GLY A 338 5.76 6.62 -10.68
C GLY A 338 5.15 5.23 -10.48
N LEU A 339 3.88 5.01 -10.86
CA LEU A 339 3.22 3.70 -10.72
C LEU A 339 3.69 2.70 -11.78
N ALA A 340 3.69 3.09 -13.04
CA ALA A 340 4.00 2.22 -14.17
C ALA A 340 4.71 2.97 -15.28
N THR A 341 5.46 2.21 -16.10
CA THR A 341 6.21 2.73 -17.24
C THR A 341 5.76 2.10 -18.54
N ASN A 342 5.74 2.92 -19.59
CA ASN A 342 5.41 2.49 -20.95
C ASN A 342 6.34 1.35 -21.39
N PRO A 343 5.82 0.20 -21.81
CA PRO A 343 6.63 -0.98 -22.17
C PRO A 343 7.57 -0.74 -23.35
N LYS A 344 7.26 0.22 -24.23
CA LYS A 344 8.06 0.57 -25.39
C LYS A 344 9.06 1.69 -25.12
N THR A 345 8.61 2.78 -24.48
CA THR A 345 9.39 4.01 -24.34
C THR A 345 10.08 4.14 -22.98
N GLY A 346 9.65 3.37 -21.97
CA GLY A 346 10.10 3.50 -20.58
C GLY A 346 9.61 4.77 -19.86
N LYS A 347 8.78 5.61 -20.51
CA LYS A 347 8.21 6.81 -19.90
C LYS A 347 7.16 6.46 -18.86
N ASP A 348 6.98 7.33 -17.87
CA ASP A 348 5.91 7.21 -16.89
C ASP A 348 4.53 7.31 -17.53
N PHE A 349 3.53 6.60 -16.98
CA PHE A 349 2.16 6.59 -17.50
C PHE A 349 1.60 8.01 -17.65
N THR A 350 1.87 8.87 -16.68
CA THR A 350 1.35 10.26 -16.69
C THR A 350 1.98 11.13 -17.78
N ALA A 351 3.08 10.70 -18.39
CA ALA A 351 3.72 11.41 -19.51
C ALA A 351 3.07 11.10 -20.86
N ASP A 352 2.35 10.00 -20.99
CA ASP A 352 1.67 9.60 -22.21
C ASP A 352 0.18 10.04 -22.23
N THR A 353 -0.32 10.58 -21.09
CA THR A 353 -1.71 11.04 -20.95
C THR A 353 -1.85 12.51 -21.31
N THR A 354 -3.02 12.88 -21.80
CA THR A 354 -3.36 14.27 -22.16
C THR A 354 -4.44 14.79 -21.21
N ALA A 355 -4.02 15.60 -20.24
CA ALA A 355 -4.98 16.26 -19.36
C ALA A 355 -5.75 17.34 -20.12
N PRO A 356 -7.08 17.39 -20.01
CA PRO A 356 -7.89 18.44 -20.64
C PRO A 356 -7.61 19.80 -19.97
N SER A 357 -7.86 20.90 -20.71
CA SER A 357 -7.67 22.27 -20.19
C SER A 357 -8.48 22.56 -18.92
N SER A 358 -9.57 21.84 -18.71
CA SER A 358 -10.37 21.90 -17.48
C SER A 358 -9.65 21.43 -16.21
N MET A 359 -8.48 20.81 -16.34
CA MET A 359 -7.60 20.52 -15.19
C MET A 359 -6.70 21.69 -14.77
N ASN A 360 -6.58 22.73 -15.59
CA ASN A 360 -5.80 23.91 -15.26
C ASN A 360 -6.60 24.87 -14.37
N TYR A 361 -5.91 25.52 -13.45
CA TYR A 361 -6.52 26.61 -12.67
C TYR A 361 -6.78 27.81 -13.56
N ASP A 362 -8.05 28.15 -13.76
CA ASP A 362 -8.49 29.30 -14.53
C ASP A 362 -9.84 29.81 -13.95
N PRO A 363 -9.80 30.70 -12.96
CA PRO A 363 -10.99 31.18 -12.27
C PRO A 363 -11.93 32.01 -13.18
N ALA A 364 -11.39 32.68 -14.23
CA ALA A 364 -12.19 33.43 -15.15
C ALA A 364 -13.06 32.52 -16.03
N LYS A 365 -12.44 31.48 -16.59
CA LYS A 365 -13.16 30.48 -17.39
C LYS A 365 -14.09 29.64 -16.50
N ALA A 366 -13.68 29.30 -15.28
CA ALA A 366 -14.52 28.63 -14.29
C ALA A 366 -15.82 29.38 -14.04
N LYS A 367 -15.75 30.71 -13.79
CA LYS A 367 -16.91 31.59 -13.62
C LYS A 367 -17.84 31.53 -14.82
N THR A 368 -17.30 31.63 -16.05
CA THR A 368 -18.09 31.58 -17.28
C THR A 368 -18.82 30.26 -17.45
N LEU A 369 -18.12 29.13 -17.29
CA LEU A 369 -18.71 27.80 -17.40
C LEU A 369 -19.75 27.55 -16.29
N TRP A 370 -19.48 28.03 -15.08
CA TRP A 370 -20.39 27.93 -13.95
C TRP A 370 -21.72 28.60 -14.26
N GLN A 371 -21.68 29.85 -14.73
CA GLN A 371 -22.88 30.62 -15.08
C GLN A 371 -23.68 29.99 -16.24
N GLN A 372 -22.98 29.47 -17.27
CA GLN A 372 -23.59 28.72 -18.35
C GLN A 372 -24.29 27.44 -17.85
N GLY A 373 -23.58 26.64 -17.03
CA GLY A 373 -24.13 25.43 -16.50
C GLY A 373 -25.32 25.64 -15.55
N LEU A 374 -25.30 26.70 -14.74
CA LEU A 374 -26.46 27.08 -13.92
C LEU A 374 -27.66 27.46 -14.78
N LYS A 375 -27.47 28.22 -15.87
CA LYS A 375 -28.54 28.56 -16.83
C LYS A 375 -29.12 27.29 -17.48
N GLU A 376 -28.28 26.35 -17.89
CA GLU A 376 -28.70 25.10 -18.52
C GLU A 376 -29.45 24.17 -17.54
N THR A 377 -29.06 24.17 -16.28
CA THR A 377 -29.71 23.35 -15.24
C THR A 377 -30.93 24.02 -14.61
N GLY A 378 -31.09 25.33 -14.76
CA GLY A 378 -32.16 26.11 -14.12
C GLY A 378 -31.97 26.22 -12.58
N ILE A 379 -30.77 26.06 -12.07
CA ILE A 379 -30.48 26.13 -10.63
C ILE A 379 -30.12 27.56 -10.25
N SER A 380 -30.92 28.20 -9.40
CA SER A 380 -30.74 29.60 -8.97
C SER A 380 -29.94 29.73 -7.67
N ASN A 381 -30.01 28.76 -6.77
CA ASN A 381 -29.36 28.76 -5.46
C ASN A 381 -28.42 27.53 -5.31
N PRO A 382 -27.27 27.55 -5.99
CA PRO A 382 -26.35 26.39 -5.97
C PRO A 382 -25.71 26.24 -4.58
N LYS A 383 -25.85 25.05 -4.01
CA LYS A 383 -25.23 24.70 -2.73
C LYS A 383 -24.91 23.22 -2.66
N PHE A 384 -23.83 22.88 -1.96
CA PHE A 384 -23.52 21.50 -1.65
C PHE A 384 -22.61 21.38 -0.41
N THR A 385 -22.54 20.18 0.12
CA THR A 385 -21.66 19.81 1.22
C THR A 385 -20.50 18.96 0.71
N ILE A 386 -19.27 19.32 1.06
CA ILE A 386 -18.08 18.50 0.88
C ILE A 386 -17.95 17.58 2.11
N MET A 387 -18.12 16.29 1.91
CA MET A 387 -17.87 15.26 2.92
C MET A 387 -16.39 14.87 2.89
N CYS A 388 -15.72 14.86 4.03
CA CYS A 388 -14.31 14.48 4.15
C CYS A 388 -14.05 13.67 5.42
N GLY A 389 -12.88 13.00 5.48
CA GLY A 389 -12.36 12.39 6.69
C GLY A 389 -12.03 13.42 7.77
N ASP A 390 -11.87 12.96 9.01
CA ASP A 390 -11.61 13.80 10.19
C ASP A 390 -10.12 14.02 10.47
N SER A 391 -9.22 13.60 9.57
CA SER A 391 -7.79 13.93 9.68
C SER A 391 -7.53 15.41 9.46
N GLU A 392 -6.50 15.93 10.10
CA GLU A 392 -6.11 17.35 9.98
C GLU A 392 -5.91 17.76 8.52
N SER A 393 -5.16 16.97 7.75
CA SER A 393 -4.85 17.25 6.35
C SER A 393 -6.10 17.30 5.46
N THR A 394 -7.06 16.38 5.66
CA THR A 394 -8.30 16.39 4.86
C THR A 394 -9.21 17.55 5.23
N LYS A 395 -9.24 17.97 6.51
CA LYS A 395 -9.96 19.18 6.95
C LYS A 395 -9.38 20.42 6.29
N GLN A 396 -8.06 20.63 6.42
CA GLN A 396 -7.38 21.79 5.83
C GLN A 396 -7.58 21.90 4.32
N VAL A 397 -7.48 20.78 3.60
CA VAL A 397 -7.76 20.76 2.14
C VAL A 397 -9.23 21.09 1.87
N SER A 398 -10.18 20.55 2.64
CA SER A 398 -11.61 20.83 2.47
C SER A 398 -11.97 22.29 2.74
N GLU A 399 -11.37 22.93 3.75
CA GLU A 399 -11.52 24.36 4.05
C GLU A 399 -10.97 25.23 2.91
N TYR A 400 -9.80 24.86 2.38
CA TYR A 400 -9.26 25.52 1.19
C TYR A 400 -10.21 25.38 -0.01
N LEU A 401 -10.74 24.18 -0.26
CA LEU A 401 -11.68 23.92 -1.36
C LEU A 401 -12.96 24.75 -1.20
N GLN A 402 -13.53 24.83 0.01
CA GLN A 402 -14.69 25.66 0.30
C GLN A 402 -14.41 27.14 -0.08
N SER A 403 -13.33 27.70 0.45
CA SER A 403 -12.93 29.08 0.18
C SER A 403 -12.69 29.35 -1.31
N ALA A 404 -11.95 28.47 -2.00
CA ALA A 404 -11.62 28.62 -3.42
C ALA A 404 -12.87 28.53 -4.32
N LEU A 405 -13.76 27.59 -4.03
CA LEU A 405 -14.98 27.39 -4.80
C LEU A 405 -15.99 28.55 -4.62
N GLU A 406 -16.22 28.99 -3.39
CA GLU A 406 -17.11 30.15 -3.12
C GLU A 406 -16.56 31.45 -3.70
N LYS A 407 -15.24 31.65 -3.67
CA LYS A 407 -14.59 32.81 -4.28
C LYS A 407 -14.72 32.84 -5.79
N ASN A 408 -14.53 31.71 -6.46
CA ASN A 408 -14.37 31.62 -7.92
C ASN A 408 -15.70 31.30 -8.65
N LEU A 409 -16.70 30.77 -7.95
CA LEU A 409 -18.00 30.34 -8.51
C LEU A 409 -19.14 31.19 -7.89
N PRO A 410 -19.58 32.25 -8.55
CA PRO A 410 -20.54 33.21 -8.00
C PRO A 410 -21.85 32.55 -7.54
N GLY A 411 -22.29 32.91 -6.33
CA GLY A 411 -23.55 32.42 -5.74
C GLY A 411 -23.51 31.03 -5.13
N LEU A 412 -22.39 30.29 -5.29
CA LEU A 412 -22.22 29.00 -4.66
C LEU A 412 -22.06 29.13 -3.14
N LYS A 413 -22.72 28.22 -2.40
CA LYS A 413 -22.53 28.00 -0.97
C LYS A 413 -22.03 26.58 -0.70
N VAL A 414 -20.89 26.46 -0.04
CA VAL A 414 -20.27 25.20 0.30
C VAL A 414 -20.25 24.98 1.81
N SER A 415 -20.72 23.82 2.25
CA SER A 415 -20.57 23.39 3.66
C SER A 415 -19.55 22.25 3.74
N ILE A 416 -18.95 22.04 4.91
CA ILE A 416 -18.02 20.94 5.15
C ILE A 416 -18.65 19.98 6.17
N SER A 417 -18.60 18.68 5.86
CA SER A 417 -18.97 17.59 6.77
C SER A 417 -17.74 16.71 7.02
N SER A 418 -17.01 16.99 8.10
CA SER A 418 -15.86 16.18 8.53
C SER A 418 -16.34 15.09 9.48
N ILE A 419 -16.16 13.83 9.11
CA ILE A 419 -16.65 12.66 9.84
C ILE A 419 -15.60 11.53 9.82
N PRO A 420 -15.67 10.56 10.77
CA PRO A 420 -14.71 9.46 10.81
C PRO A 420 -14.62 8.71 9.48
N ALA A 421 -13.40 8.34 9.08
CA ALA A 421 -13.11 7.72 7.78
C ALA A 421 -14.00 6.50 7.48
N ARG A 422 -14.28 5.65 8.49
CA ARG A 422 -15.19 4.50 8.33
C ARG A 422 -16.61 4.94 7.91
N THR A 423 -17.09 6.05 8.47
CA THR A 423 -18.41 6.60 8.13
C THR A 423 -18.39 7.22 6.73
N VAL A 424 -17.28 7.86 6.33
CA VAL A 424 -17.09 8.35 4.94
C VAL A 424 -17.24 7.18 3.97
N LEU A 425 -16.50 6.09 4.16
CA LEU A 425 -16.56 4.90 3.30
C LEU A 425 -17.97 4.30 3.22
N ALA A 426 -18.67 4.18 4.35
CA ALA A 426 -20.04 3.66 4.37
C ALA A 426 -21.03 4.57 3.60
N ARG A 427 -20.87 5.91 3.70
CA ARG A 427 -21.69 6.86 2.94
C ARG A 427 -21.33 6.90 1.46
N GLN A 428 -20.05 6.76 1.11
CA GLN A 428 -19.61 6.62 -0.27
C GLN A 428 -20.21 5.38 -0.94
N ALA A 429 -20.13 4.21 -0.28
CA ALA A 429 -20.69 2.96 -0.78
C ALA A 429 -22.21 3.03 -1.04
N THR A 430 -22.94 3.83 -0.26
CA THR A 430 -24.41 4.04 -0.40
C THR A 430 -24.76 5.34 -1.12
N ARG A 431 -23.76 6.08 -1.64
CA ARG A 431 -23.92 7.40 -2.33
C ARG A 431 -24.67 8.46 -1.51
N LYS A 432 -24.62 8.35 -0.18
CA LYS A 432 -25.24 9.32 0.75
C LYS A 432 -24.33 10.53 1.00
N TYR A 433 -23.98 11.22 -0.06
CA TYR A 433 -23.19 12.45 -0.06
C TYR A 433 -23.53 13.29 -1.30
N GLN A 434 -23.09 14.56 -1.33
CA GLN A 434 -23.22 15.46 -2.48
C GLN A 434 -21.89 15.57 -3.23
N VAL A 435 -20.85 16.01 -2.54
CA VAL A 435 -19.45 16.00 -2.97
C VAL A 435 -18.66 15.29 -1.89
N THR A 436 -17.71 14.41 -2.25
CA THR A 436 -16.82 13.81 -1.28
C THR A 436 -15.38 13.98 -1.70
N MET A 437 -14.52 14.32 -0.73
CA MET A 437 -13.08 14.18 -0.90
C MET A 437 -12.73 12.70 -0.75
N ALA A 438 -12.35 12.09 -1.84
CA ALA A 438 -12.03 10.67 -1.94
C ALA A 438 -10.55 10.45 -2.23
N ASN A 439 -10.10 9.24 -2.01
CA ASN A 439 -8.76 8.80 -2.36
C ASN A 439 -8.74 7.34 -2.79
N TRP A 440 -7.76 6.99 -3.62
CA TRP A 440 -7.44 5.62 -3.95
C TRP A 440 -5.93 5.39 -3.80
N PHE A 441 -5.55 4.26 -3.23
CA PHE A 441 -4.18 3.79 -3.17
C PHE A 441 -4.04 2.54 -4.04
N ALA A 442 -2.99 2.48 -4.84
CA ALA A 442 -2.75 1.35 -5.73
C ALA A 442 -2.50 0.05 -4.94
N ASP A 443 -3.27 -0.99 -5.24
CA ASP A 443 -3.04 -2.33 -4.68
C ASP A 443 -1.78 -2.97 -5.27
N PHE A 444 -1.47 -2.65 -6.52
CA PHE A 444 -0.30 -3.15 -7.26
C PHE A 444 0.13 -2.14 -8.35
N SER A 445 1.35 -2.31 -8.87
CA SER A 445 1.97 -1.35 -9.79
C SER A 445 1.51 -1.56 -11.24
N ASP A 446 0.22 -1.34 -11.50
CA ASP A 446 -0.37 -1.33 -12.84
C ASP A 446 -1.50 -0.27 -12.89
N PRO A 447 -1.65 0.50 -14.00
CA PRO A 447 -2.68 1.54 -14.13
C PRO A 447 -4.10 1.04 -13.93
N ILE A 448 -4.36 -0.23 -14.23
CA ILE A 448 -5.69 -0.85 -14.12
C ILE A 448 -6.25 -0.78 -12.69
N THR A 449 -5.40 -0.73 -11.65
CA THR A 449 -5.84 -0.62 -10.25
C THR A 449 -6.61 0.67 -9.98
N PHE A 450 -6.35 1.73 -10.76
CA PHE A 450 -7.09 2.98 -10.73
C PHE A 450 -8.27 2.98 -11.71
N LEU A 451 -8.04 2.52 -12.94
CA LEU A 451 -9.03 2.65 -14.00
C LEU A 451 -10.23 1.71 -13.80
N ASN A 452 -9.98 0.50 -13.34
CA ASN A 452 -11.06 -0.49 -13.18
C ASN A 452 -12.14 -0.02 -12.19
N ILE A 453 -11.80 0.77 -11.17
CA ILE A 453 -12.76 1.21 -10.15
C ILE A 453 -13.79 2.23 -10.67
N TYR A 454 -13.54 2.85 -11.83
CA TYR A 454 -14.47 3.81 -12.45
C TYR A 454 -15.27 3.24 -13.62
N THR A 455 -15.21 1.91 -13.85
CA THR A 455 -16.12 1.26 -14.80
C THR A 455 -17.57 1.37 -14.33
N THR A 456 -18.49 1.40 -15.29
CA THR A 456 -19.93 1.48 -15.01
C THR A 456 -20.39 0.36 -14.08
N HIS A 457 -21.18 0.68 -13.07
CA HIS A 457 -21.68 -0.23 -12.03
C HIS A 457 -20.61 -0.87 -11.12
N ASN A 458 -19.33 -0.47 -11.23
CA ASN A 458 -18.35 -0.91 -10.23
C ASN A 458 -18.71 -0.33 -8.85
N PRO A 459 -18.73 -1.13 -7.78
CA PRO A 459 -19.06 -0.64 -6.43
C PRO A 459 -18.18 0.51 -5.94
N SER A 460 -16.93 0.58 -6.42
CA SER A 460 -15.98 1.64 -6.09
C SER A 460 -16.13 2.90 -6.95
N ASN A 461 -16.98 2.86 -8.00
CA ASN A 461 -17.38 4.05 -8.77
C ASN A 461 -18.38 4.86 -7.96
N ILE A 462 -17.86 5.63 -7.04
CA ILE A 462 -18.70 6.37 -6.09
C ILE A 462 -19.40 7.58 -6.73
N SER A 463 -18.89 8.13 -7.83
CA SER A 463 -19.53 9.24 -8.56
C SER A 463 -20.76 8.81 -9.36
N ASP A 464 -20.91 7.52 -9.62
CA ASP A 464 -21.88 6.92 -10.54
C ASP A 464 -21.76 7.47 -11.98
N TRP A 465 -20.54 7.86 -12.36
CA TRP A 465 -20.20 8.24 -13.72
C TRP A 465 -20.20 7.01 -14.62
N SER A 466 -20.63 7.18 -15.87
CA SER A 466 -20.72 6.10 -16.85
C SER A 466 -20.27 6.56 -18.22
N ASN A 467 -19.46 5.74 -18.91
CA ASN A 467 -19.06 5.96 -20.28
C ASN A 467 -18.74 4.63 -20.95
N THR A 468 -19.53 4.25 -21.96
CA THR A 468 -19.41 2.95 -22.65
C THR A 468 -18.04 2.76 -23.32
N THR A 469 -17.46 3.81 -23.92
CA THR A 469 -16.13 3.73 -24.55
C THR A 469 -15.03 3.50 -23.51
N TYR A 470 -15.14 4.15 -22.37
CA TYR A 470 -14.24 3.90 -21.23
C TYR A 470 -14.29 2.44 -20.79
N ASP A 471 -15.49 1.92 -20.58
CA ASP A 471 -15.71 0.54 -20.15
C ASP A 471 -15.13 -0.46 -21.15
N GLN A 472 -15.33 -0.21 -22.45
CA GLN A 472 -14.77 -1.03 -23.52
C GLN A 472 -13.24 -1.03 -23.52
N LEU A 473 -12.60 0.13 -23.36
CA LEU A 473 -11.14 0.25 -23.30
C LEU A 473 -10.56 -0.46 -22.06
N VAL A 474 -11.14 -0.24 -20.88
CA VAL A 474 -10.71 -0.91 -19.65
C VAL A 474 -10.89 -2.42 -19.77
N LYS A 475 -11.99 -2.88 -20.32
CA LYS A 475 -12.24 -4.31 -20.59
C LYS A 475 -11.23 -4.87 -21.61
N ALA A 476 -11.00 -4.18 -22.73
CA ALA A 476 -10.05 -4.61 -23.76
C ALA A 476 -8.64 -4.75 -23.18
N SER A 477 -8.18 -3.76 -22.40
CA SER A 477 -6.87 -3.82 -21.73
C SER A 477 -6.67 -5.02 -20.80
N SER A 478 -7.76 -5.61 -20.31
CA SER A 478 -7.74 -6.77 -19.41
C SER A 478 -8.11 -8.08 -20.10
N THR A 479 -8.55 -8.05 -21.37
CA THR A 479 -9.01 -9.25 -22.10
C THR A 479 -8.38 -9.37 -23.50
N THR A 480 -8.94 -8.72 -24.52
CA THR A 480 -8.52 -8.86 -25.93
C THR A 480 -7.12 -8.33 -26.23
N ASP A 481 -6.68 -7.30 -25.48
CA ASP A 481 -5.38 -6.67 -25.65
C ASP A 481 -4.42 -6.95 -24.49
N ALA A 482 -4.83 -7.83 -23.58
CA ALA A 482 -4.06 -8.21 -22.40
C ALA A 482 -2.65 -8.73 -22.73
N ASN A 483 -2.47 -9.42 -23.88
CA ASN A 483 -1.19 -9.96 -24.37
C ASN A 483 -0.47 -9.05 -25.38
N LYS A 484 -0.98 -7.84 -25.59
CA LYS A 484 -0.41 -6.83 -26.49
C LYS A 484 0.00 -5.61 -25.66
N PRO A 485 1.17 -5.60 -25.06
CA PRO A 485 1.52 -4.61 -24.02
C PRO A 485 1.43 -3.17 -24.49
N GLU A 486 1.78 -2.85 -25.75
CA GLU A 486 1.66 -1.50 -26.30
C GLU A 486 0.18 -1.10 -26.49
N GLN A 487 -0.63 -1.97 -27.10
CA GLN A 487 -2.06 -1.69 -27.31
C GLN A 487 -2.80 -1.57 -25.98
N ARG A 488 -2.53 -2.48 -25.05
CA ARG A 488 -3.06 -2.41 -23.68
C ARG A 488 -2.73 -1.09 -23.00
N TRP A 489 -1.49 -0.61 -23.16
CA TRP A 489 -1.07 0.67 -22.63
C TRP A 489 -1.87 1.82 -23.23
N ASP A 490 -2.00 1.84 -24.56
CA ASP A 490 -2.77 2.85 -25.28
C ASP A 490 -4.25 2.86 -24.87
N ASP A 491 -4.86 1.69 -24.66
CA ASP A 491 -6.24 1.58 -24.19
C ASP A 491 -6.41 2.22 -22.80
N MET A 492 -5.48 1.96 -21.88
CA MET A 492 -5.50 2.55 -20.54
C MET A 492 -5.27 4.06 -20.56
N VAL A 493 -4.36 4.55 -21.42
CA VAL A 493 -4.14 5.99 -21.63
C VAL A 493 -5.40 6.67 -22.16
N LYS A 494 -6.04 6.10 -23.20
CA LYS A 494 -7.29 6.60 -23.77
C LYS A 494 -8.42 6.60 -22.74
N ALA A 495 -8.54 5.51 -21.96
CA ALA A 495 -9.53 5.43 -20.88
C ALA A 495 -9.35 6.56 -19.87
N GLN A 496 -8.14 6.79 -19.36
CA GLN A 496 -7.89 7.89 -18.45
C GLN A 496 -8.24 9.26 -19.07
N ASN A 497 -7.86 9.49 -20.33
CA ASN A 497 -8.17 10.75 -21.01
C ASN A 497 -9.68 10.99 -21.12
N ILE A 498 -10.49 9.95 -21.35
CA ILE A 498 -11.97 10.04 -21.35
C ILE A 498 -12.48 10.40 -19.95
N LEU A 499 -12.04 9.70 -18.91
CA LEU A 499 -12.46 9.95 -17.52
C LEU A 499 -12.21 11.41 -17.12
N LEU A 500 -11.04 11.95 -17.48
CA LEU A 500 -10.64 13.32 -17.16
C LEU A 500 -11.39 14.34 -18.02
N LYS A 501 -11.61 14.08 -19.31
CA LYS A 501 -12.36 14.93 -20.22
C LYS A 501 -13.81 15.08 -19.79
N ASP A 502 -14.43 13.99 -19.40
CA ASP A 502 -15.82 13.97 -18.93
C ASP A 502 -15.97 14.44 -17.47
N GLN A 503 -14.85 14.80 -16.80
CA GLN A 503 -14.85 15.13 -15.37
C GLN A 503 -15.60 14.08 -14.53
N GLY A 504 -15.35 12.80 -14.80
CA GLY A 504 -15.88 11.70 -13.99
C GLY A 504 -15.38 11.79 -12.55
N ILE A 505 -14.20 12.37 -12.37
CA ILE A 505 -13.58 12.80 -11.11
C ILE A 505 -12.87 14.14 -11.31
N THR A 506 -12.57 14.83 -10.21
CA THR A 506 -11.68 16.00 -10.21
C THR A 506 -10.41 15.67 -9.41
N PRO A 507 -9.31 15.23 -10.05
CA PRO A 507 -8.04 14.99 -9.37
C PRO A 507 -7.53 16.25 -8.68
N LEU A 508 -6.96 16.09 -7.48
CA LEU A 508 -6.40 17.17 -6.67
C LEU A 508 -4.89 17.04 -6.51
N TYR A 509 -4.45 15.93 -5.93
CA TYR A 509 -3.02 15.67 -5.68
C TYR A 509 -2.74 14.18 -5.48
N GLN A 510 -1.49 13.81 -5.70
CA GLN A 510 -0.90 12.55 -5.26
C GLN A 510 -0.25 12.78 -3.91
N SER A 511 -0.59 11.98 -2.91
CA SER A 511 -0.06 12.17 -1.56
C SER A 511 1.42 11.77 -1.45
N SER A 512 2.09 12.38 -0.50
CA SER A 512 3.42 12.00 -0.04
C SER A 512 3.39 11.80 1.47
N ALA A 513 4.23 10.89 1.95
CA ALA A 513 4.48 10.68 3.36
C ALA A 513 5.92 11.16 3.65
N PRO A 514 6.13 12.34 4.21
CA PRO A 514 7.46 12.79 4.60
C PRO A 514 7.90 12.04 5.86
N TRP A 515 9.15 11.61 5.88
CA TRP A 515 9.75 10.90 6.99
C TRP A 515 11.15 11.45 7.29
N VAL A 516 11.59 11.39 8.53
CA VAL A 516 13.00 11.24 8.86
C VAL A 516 13.29 9.75 9.00
N PHE A 517 14.38 9.29 8.37
CA PHE A 517 14.76 7.89 8.40
C PHE A 517 16.27 7.75 8.44
N SER A 518 16.80 7.05 9.43
CA SER A 518 18.24 6.94 9.66
C SER A 518 18.98 6.37 8.45
N ARG A 519 20.00 7.08 8.01
CA ARG A 519 20.90 6.64 6.94
C ARG A 519 21.81 5.48 7.33
N ASP A 520 21.86 5.12 8.60
CA ASP A 520 22.57 3.91 9.06
C ASP A 520 21.86 2.63 8.62
N VAL A 521 20.54 2.68 8.40
CA VAL A 521 19.79 1.55 7.84
C VAL A 521 19.98 1.49 6.34
N LYS A 522 20.55 0.40 5.87
CA LYS A 522 20.84 0.15 4.46
C LYS A 522 19.95 -0.96 3.91
N ASN A 523 19.69 -0.91 2.61
CA ASN A 523 18.92 -1.90 1.86
C ASN A 523 17.48 -2.13 2.38
N ALA A 524 16.92 -1.18 3.14
CA ALA A 524 15.49 -1.18 3.40
C ALA A 524 14.77 -0.76 2.12
N ILE A 525 13.97 -1.65 1.54
CA ILE A 525 13.17 -1.35 0.36
C ILE A 525 11.86 -0.72 0.83
N TYR A 526 11.48 0.40 0.21
CA TYR A 526 10.18 1.02 0.35
C TYR A 526 9.47 0.99 -1.00
N ASN A 527 8.22 0.53 -1.00
CA ASN A 527 7.33 0.49 -2.15
C ASN A 527 6.16 1.45 -1.96
N SER A 528 5.77 2.13 -3.01
CA SER A 528 4.65 3.08 -3.00
C SER A 528 3.28 2.43 -3.23
N ALA A 529 3.27 1.16 -3.70
CA ALA A 529 2.08 0.35 -3.93
C ALA A 529 2.22 -1.02 -3.25
N GLY A 530 1.12 -1.58 -2.77
CA GLY A 530 1.09 -2.84 -2.02
C GLY A 530 1.74 -2.72 -0.64
N ALA A 531 2.40 -3.78 -0.15
CA ALA A 531 3.15 -3.75 1.10
C ALA A 531 4.36 -2.81 0.99
N ASN A 532 4.45 -1.81 1.87
CA ASN A 532 5.43 -0.74 1.75
C ASN A 532 6.87 -1.20 2.04
N TYR A 533 7.08 -2.04 3.06
CA TYR A 533 8.44 -2.37 3.51
C TYR A 533 8.83 -3.81 3.22
N ASN A 534 10.07 -3.95 2.70
CA ASN A 534 10.75 -5.22 2.59
C ASN A 534 12.14 -5.11 3.23
N PHE A 535 12.35 -5.86 4.32
CA PHE A 535 13.58 -5.84 5.12
C PHE A 535 14.46 -7.07 4.94
N LYS A 536 14.22 -7.91 3.93
CA LYS A 536 14.96 -9.17 3.72
C LYS A 536 16.49 -8.97 3.76
N THR A 537 16.98 -7.97 3.04
CA THR A 537 18.43 -7.69 2.89
C THR A 537 18.91 -6.50 3.71
N THR A 538 18.06 -5.95 4.57
CA THR A 538 18.38 -4.78 5.39
C THR A 538 19.48 -5.08 6.40
N TYR A 539 20.34 -4.07 6.66
CA TYR A 539 21.33 -4.11 7.72
C TYR A 539 21.59 -2.72 8.31
N VAL A 540 22.17 -2.65 9.49
CA VAL A 540 22.63 -1.41 10.15
C VAL A 540 24.14 -1.30 9.97
N LYS A 541 24.59 -0.16 9.37
CA LYS A 541 25.99 0.16 9.11
C LYS A 541 26.71 0.61 10.38
#